data_4e6f25702362b6983f6a273c008af41d
#
_entry.id   4e6f25702362b6983f6a273c008af41d
#
_cell.length_a   1.000
_cell.length_b   1.000
_cell.length_c   1.000
_cell.angle_alpha   90.00
_cell.angle_beta   90.00
_cell.angle_gamma   90.00
#
_symmetry.space_group_name_H-M   'P 1'
#
loop_
_entity.id
_entity.type
_entity.pdbx_description
1 polymer ?
#
loop_
_entity_poly.entity_id
_entity_poly.type
_entity_poly.pdbx_seq_one_letter_code
_entity_poly.pdbx_strand_id
1 'polypeptide(L)'
;RLEIGASTGPGGTVMPVVLAEFQQRHPGVHIALSVSDTQRVVEQVARRELELGVVGAARRHRGVVFEPFFRDEVVLAVPRGHGFADRSVTLDELKDEPLVLMQEGAGVRQVIDDELREAGVRLRDLDVRLELGLQESARSAVLGGFGVTFISRSAIDADVEAGTIAVARVDGLEPSREISLVRSVGRAETRVAQAFVEFAKSRLQ
;
A
#
# COMPACT_ATOMS: atom_id res chain seq x y z
N ARG A 1 21.54 10.77 -10.06
CA ARG A 1 21.01 10.26 -8.80
C ARG A 1 19.55 10.63 -8.70
N LEU A 2 18.72 9.73 -8.19
CA LEU A 2 17.28 9.92 -7.97
C LEU A 2 16.98 9.63 -6.50
N GLU A 3 16.46 10.62 -5.78
CA GLU A 3 16.11 10.52 -4.35
C GLU A 3 14.59 10.58 -4.20
N ILE A 4 14.00 9.48 -3.75
CA ILE A 4 12.55 9.31 -3.60
C ILE A 4 12.24 9.01 -2.14
N GLY A 5 11.20 9.67 -1.61
CA GLY A 5 10.58 9.29 -0.36
C GLY A 5 9.29 8.53 -0.60
N ALA A 6 8.98 7.55 0.24
CA ALA A 6 7.68 6.90 0.21
C ALA A 6 7.09 6.73 1.62
N SER A 7 5.77 6.79 1.72
CA SER A 7 5.11 6.36 2.95
C SER A 7 5.21 4.84 3.12
N THR A 8 5.04 4.35 4.34
CA THR A 8 5.28 2.94 4.71
C THR A 8 4.57 1.92 3.82
N GLY A 9 3.33 2.18 3.41
CA GLY A 9 2.59 1.30 2.51
C GLY A 9 3.30 1.13 1.16
N PRO A 10 3.25 2.13 0.26
CA PRO A 10 3.88 2.02 -1.06
C PRO A 10 5.40 1.79 -0.99
N GLY A 11 6.09 2.31 0.03
CA GLY A 11 7.53 2.15 0.22
C GLY A 11 7.95 0.73 0.56
N GLY A 12 7.10 -0.01 1.27
CA GLY A 12 7.35 -1.41 1.64
C GLY A 12 6.83 -2.43 0.64
N THR A 13 6.01 -2.02 -0.33
CA THR A 13 5.32 -2.93 -1.26
C THR A 13 5.74 -2.69 -2.71
N VAL A 14 5.08 -1.78 -3.38
CA VAL A 14 5.20 -1.59 -4.83
C VAL A 14 6.49 -0.87 -5.25
N MET A 15 6.92 0.13 -4.49
CA MET A 15 8.05 0.99 -4.90
C MET A 15 9.38 0.25 -5.08
N PRO A 16 9.79 -0.69 -4.21
CA PRO A 16 11.04 -1.42 -4.39
C PRO A 16 11.12 -2.15 -5.72
N VAL A 17 10.02 -2.79 -6.14
CA VAL A 17 9.95 -3.53 -7.42
C VAL A 17 10.04 -2.59 -8.61
N VAL A 18 9.23 -1.52 -8.62
CA VAL A 18 9.22 -0.52 -9.70
C VAL A 18 10.58 0.17 -9.85
N LEU A 19 11.23 0.49 -8.73
CA LEU A 19 12.57 1.10 -8.74
C LEU A 19 13.64 0.14 -9.25
N ALA A 20 13.57 -1.14 -8.88
CA ALA A 20 14.50 -2.15 -9.38
C ALA A 20 14.35 -2.34 -10.90
N GLU A 21 13.12 -2.45 -11.41
CA GLU A 21 12.86 -2.54 -12.85
C GLU A 21 13.34 -1.28 -13.61
N PHE A 22 13.13 -0.10 -13.04
CA PHE A 22 13.63 1.15 -13.63
C PHE A 22 15.16 1.18 -13.66
N GLN A 23 15.81 0.80 -12.57
CA GLN A 23 17.28 0.76 -12.47
C GLN A 23 17.90 -0.21 -13.49
N GLN A 24 17.26 -1.37 -13.74
CA GLN A 24 17.72 -2.31 -14.77
C GLN A 24 17.72 -1.69 -16.18
N ARG A 25 16.73 -0.83 -16.48
CA ARG A 25 16.66 -0.11 -17.77
C ARG A 25 17.59 1.11 -17.83
N HIS A 26 17.99 1.62 -16.67
CA HIS A 26 18.83 2.80 -16.51
C HIS A 26 20.02 2.52 -15.57
N PRO A 27 20.95 1.61 -15.93
CA PRO A 27 22.00 1.11 -15.02
C PRO A 27 22.96 2.20 -14.52
N GLY A 28 23.06 3.33 -15.22
CA GLY A 28 23.84 4.49 -14.78
C GLY A 28 23.15 5.36 -13.71
N VAL A 29 21.91 5.07 -13.34
CA VAL A 29 21.17 5.84 -12.35
C VAL A 29 21.32 5.22 -10.96
N HIS A 30 21.85 6.01 -10.02
CA HIS A 30 21.83 5.66 -8.61
C HIS A 30 20.50 6.10 -7.99
N ILE A 31 19.79 5.17 -7.37
CA ILE A 31 18.48 5.40 -6.76
C ILE A 31 18.56 5.20 -5.25
N ALA A 32 17.99 6.14 -4.51
CA ALA A 32 17.80 6.02 -3.06
C ALA A 32 16.32 6.17 -2.74
N LEU A 33 15.77 5.16 -2.04
CA LEU A 33 14.42 5.17 -1.50
C LEU A 33 14.50 5.33 0.02
N SER A 34 13.90 6.38 0.57
CA SER A 34 13.66 6.53 1.99
C SER A 34 12.21 6.25 2.33
N VAL A 35 11.95 5.51 3.41
CA VAL A 35 10.59 5.18 3.85
C VAL A 35 10.34 5.82 5.21
N SER A 36 9.23 6.57 5.32
CA SER A 36 8.81 7.21 6.56
C SER A 36 7.28 7.39 6.59
N ASP A 37 6.76 8.16 7.53
CA ASP A 37 5.35 8.54 7.50
C ASP A 37 5.05 9.57 6.40
N THR A 38 3.78 9.67 6.02
CA THR A 38 3.31 10.58 4.96
C THR A 38 3.72 12.03 5.22
N GLN A 39 3.59 12.51 6.46
CA GLN A 39 3.87 13.91 6.78
C GLN A 39 5.35 14.21 6.54
N ARG A 40 6.24 13.35 7.00
CA ARG A 40 7.68 13.51 6.84
C ARG A 40 8.10 13.48 5.37
N VAL A 41 7.55 12.57 4.57
CA VAL A 41 7.80 12.55 3.12
C VAL A 41 7.38 13.88 2.48
N VAL A 42 6.19 14.37 2.77
CA VAL A 42 5.66 15.63 2.23
C VAL A 42 6.55 16.82 2.63
N GLU A 43 6.97 16.89 3.90
CA GLU A 43 7.87 17.96 4.37
C GLU A 43 9.22 17.92 3.69
N GLN A 44 9.82 16.75 3.50
CA GLN A 44 11.11 16.59 2.83
C GLN A 44 11.03 17.00 1.34
N VAL A 45 9.96 16.65 0.65
CA VAL A 45 9.72 17.10 -0.73
C VAL A 45 9.53 18.63 -0.77
N ALA A 46 8.73 19.19 0.16
CA ALA A 46 8.53 20.64 0.25
C ALA A 46 9.82 21.41 0.50
N ARG A 47 10.72 20.85 1.31
CA ARG A 47 12.06 21.41 1.59
C ARG A 47 13.09 21.09 0.50
N ARG A 48 12.70 20.36 -0.54
CA ARG A 48 13.58 19.94 -1.65
C ARG A 48 14.74 19.01 -1.22
N GLU A 49 14.58 18.34 -0.09
CA GLU A 49 15.49 17.29 0.39
C GLU A 49 15.32 16.00 -0.42
N LEU A 50 14.09 15.74 -0.85
CA LEU A 50 13.73 14.67 -1.78
C LEU A 50 13.25 15.27 -3.11
N GLU A 51 13.47 14.55 -4.18
CA GLU A 51 13.04 14.98 -5.50
C GLU A 51 11.57 14.66 -5.75
N LEU A 52 11.14 13.47 -5.34
CA LEU A 52 9.78 12.96 -5.46
C LEU A 52 9.33 12.30 -4.15
N GLY A 53 8.02 12.31 -3.91
CA GLY A 53 7.39 11.55 -2.86
C GLY A 53 6.29 10.64 -3.41
N VAL A 54 6.07 9.48 -2.78
CA VAL A 54 4.95 8.56 -3.09
C VAL A 54 4.23 8.23 -1.79
N VAL A 55 2.97 8.64 -1.67
CA VAL A 55 2.24 8.54 -0.41
C VAL A 55 0.83 7.97 -0.58
N GLY A 56 0.38 7.20 0.41
CA GLY A 56 -0.94 6.58 0.44
C GLY A 56 -2.08 7.49 0.92
N ALA A 57 -1.77 8.73 1.29
CA ALA A 57 -2.79 9.70 1.69
C ALA A 57 -2.33 11.10 1.28
N ALA A 58 -3.15 11.80 0.49
CA ALA A 58 -2.91 13.20 0.16
C ALA A 58 -3.27 14.09 1.34
N ARG A 59 -2.38 15.01 1.69
CA ARG A 59 -2.60 16.04 2.72
C ARG A 59 -2.34 17.41 2.13
N ARG A 60 -3.20 18.38 2.43
CA ARG A 60 -2.99 19.76 1.96
C ARG A 60 -1.68 20.31 2.51
N HIS A 61 -0.79 20.75 1.62
CA HIS A 61 0.46 21.41 1.95
C HIS A 61 0.83 22.42 0.87
N ARG A 62 1.16 23.66 1.26
CA ARG A 62 1.39 24.77 0.30
C ARG A 62 2.64 24.58 -0.56
N GLY A 63 3.61 23.81 -0.09
CA GLY A 63 4.90 23.63 -0.77
C GLY A 63 4.94 22.46 -1.76
N VAL A 64 3.87 21.68 -1.89
CA VAL A 64 3.83 20.52 -2.79
C VAL A 64 2.52 20.43 -3.56
N VAL A 65 2.58 19.69 -4.66
CA VAL A 65 1.43 19.24 -5.45
C VAL A 65 1.31 17.73 -5.32
N PHE A 66 0.08 17.26 -5.14
CA PHE A 66 -0.27 15.84 -5.17
C PHE A 66 -0.91 15.52 -6.51
N GLU A 67 -0.43 14.47 -7.16
CA GLU A 67 -0.98 13.95 -8.41
C GLU A 67 -1.38 12.49 -8.23
N PRO A 68 -2.53 12.04 -8.77
CA PRO A 68 -2.86 10.63 -8.85
C PRO A 68 -1.71 9.85 -9.50
N PHE A 69 -1.28 8.76 -8.87
CA PHE A 69 -0.16 7.98 -9.37
C PHE A 69 -0.58 6.58 -9.79
N PHE A 70 -1.15 5.82 -8.87
CA PHE A 70 -1.76 4.51 -9.15
C PHE A 70 -2.82 4.17 -8.11
N ARG A 71 -3.65 3.19 -8.44
CA ARG A 71 -4.66 2.65 -7.54
C ARG A 71 -4.11 1.40 -6.85
N ASP A 72 -4.18 1.39 -5.52
CA ASP A 72 -3.76 0.28 -4.67
C ASP A 72 -5.01 -0.51 -4.25
N GLU A 73 -5.16 -1.72 -4.77
CA GLU A 73 -6.23 -2.64 -4.38
C GLU A 73 -5.91 -3.24 -3.02
N VAL A 74 -6.90 -3.28 -2.14
CA VAL A 74 -6.81 -3.95 -0.83
C VAL A 74 -7.64 -5.23 -0.88
N VAL A 75 -7.06 -6.34 -0.48
CA VAL A 75 -7.68 -7.67 -0.54
C VAL A 75 -7.68 -8.34 0.82
N LEU A 76 -8.55 -9.30 1.03
CA LEU A 76 -8.51 -10.19 2.20
C LEU A 76 -7.53 -11.32 1.92
N ALA A 77 -6.37 -11.29 2.55
CA ALA A 77 -5.37 -12.35 2.50
C ALA A 77 -5.68 -13.42 3.55
N VAL A 78 -5.61 -14.67 3.13
CA VAL A 78 -5.88 -15.82 3.98
C VAL A 78 -4.75 -16.86 3.86
N PRO A 79 -4.48 -17.67 4.90
CA PRO A 79 -3.49 -18.73 4.83
C PRO A 79 -3.81 -19.73 3.71
N ARG A 80 -2.79 -20.39 3.19
CA ARG A 80 -2.96 -21.51 2.25
C ARG A 80 -3.90 -22.56 2.84
N GLY A 81 -4.88 -22.99 2.04
CA GLY A 81 -5.86 -24.02 2.46
C GLY A 81 -6.92 -23.54 3.44
N HIS A 82 -6.99 -22.23 3.70
CA HIS A 82 -8.08 -21.65 4.49
C HIS A 82 -9.43 -21.85 3.80
N GLY A 83 -10.50 -21.98 4.60
CA GLY A 83 -11.87 -22.17 4.07
C GLY A 83 -12.37 -21.02 3.19
N PHE A 84 -11.75 -19.84 3.24
CA PHE A 84 -12.09 -18.68 2.43
C PHE A 84 -11.28 -18.57 1.13
N ALA A 85 -10.26 -19.42 0.94
CA ALA A 85 -9.37 -19.32 -0.21
C ALA A 85 -10.12 -19.33 -1.54
N ASP A 86 -9.81 -18.35 -2.39
CA ASP A 86 -10.28 -18.21 -3.77
C ASP A 86 -11.81 -18.12 -3.92
N ARG A 87 -12.53 -17.70 -2.88
CA ARG A 87 -13.98 -17.50 -2.92
C ARG A 87 -14.45 -16.16 -2.36
N SER A 88 -15.72 -15.84 -2.60
CA SER A 88 -16.43 -14.76 -1.89
C SER A 88 -16.92 -15.27 -0.55
N VAL A 89 -16.84 -14.39 0.45
CA VAL A 89 -17.32 -14.62 1.81
C VAL A 89 -18.23 -13.47 2.24
N THR A 90 -19.19 -13.77 3.07
CA THR A 90 -20.06 -12.75 3.64
C THR A 90 -19.40 -12.02 4.81
N LEU A 91 -19.91 -10.83 5.13
CA LEU A 91 -19.48 -10.11 6.34
C LEU A 91 -19.78 -10.90 7.63
N ASP A 92 -20.83 -11.72 7.65
CA ASP A 92 -21.14 -12.55 8.81
C ASP A 92 -20.13 -13.70 8.98
N GLU A 93 -19.68 -14.32 7.90
CA GLU A 93 -18.58 -15.29 7.96
C GLU A 93 -17.29 -14.65 8.46
N LEU A 94 -17.00 -13.41 8.04
CA LEU A 94 -15.78 -12.69 8.45
C LEU A 94 -15.75 -12.35 9.95
N LYS A 95 -16.92 -12.14 10.58
CA LYS A 95 -17.01 -11.81 12.02
C LYS A 95 -16.44 -12.88 12.93
N ASP A 96 -16.52 -14.13 12.52
CA ASP A 96 -16.08 -15.28 13.31
C ASP A 96 -14.61 -15.68 13.05
N GLU A 97 -13.94 -14.99 12.09
CA GLU A 97 -12.55 -15.28 11.76
C GLU A 97 -11.56 -14.41 12.54
N PRO A 98 -10.49 -15.02 13.07
CA PRO A 98 -9.39 -14.26 13.67
C PRO A 98 -8.79 -13.26 12.71
N LEU A 99 -8.94 -11.98 12.98
CA LEU A 99 -8.51 -10.90 12.11
C LEU A 99 -7.23 -10.23 12.64
N VAL A 100 -6.26 -10.10 11.75
CA VAL A 100 -5.07 -9.28 11.93
C VAL A 100 -5.30 -7.97 11.20
N LEU A 101 -5.17 -6.85 11.87
CA LEU A 101 -5.36 -5.53 11.26
C LEU A 101 -4.09 -4.71 11.26
N MET A 102 -4.05 -3.75 10.36
CA MET A 102 -3.10 -2.65 10.46
C MET A 102 -3.49 -1.72 11.61
N GLN A 103 -2.49 -1.13 12.26
CA GLN A 103 -2.71 -0.15 13.34
C GLN A 103 -3.52 1.05 12.85
N GLU A 104 -4.16 1.74 13.78
CA GLU A 104 -4.85 3.01 13.51
C GLU A 104 -3.91 4.02 12.85
N GLY A 105 -4.42 4.76 11.87
CA GLY A 105 -3.65 5.72 11.06
C GLY A 105 -2.93 5.12 9.85
N ALA A 106 -2.84 3.80 9.71
CA ALA A 106 -2.38 3.17 8.48
C ALA A 106 -3.41 3.35 7.36
N GLY A 107 -2.94 3.66 6.14
CA GLY A 107 -3.83 3.93 5.00
C GLY A 107 -4.72 2.74 4.63
N VAL A 108 -4.23 1.50 4.72
CA VAL A 108 -5.04 0.29 4.51
C VAL A 108 -6.15 0.18 5.57
N ARG A 109 -5.82 0.46 6.84
CA ARG A 109 -6.80 0.45 7.93
C ARG A 109 -7.93 1.46 7.67
N GLN A 110 -7.59 2.69 7.27
CA GLN A 110 -8.56 3.73 6.97
C GLN A 110 -9.55 3.31 5.89
N VAL A 111 -9.05 2.71 4.80
CA VAL A 111 -9.90 2.21 3.71
C VAL A 111 -10.88 1.15 4.21
N ILE A 112 -10.41 0.20 5.01
CA ILE A 112 -11.26 -0.88 5.55
C ILE A 112 -12.29 -0.33 6.55
N ASP A 113 -11.91 0.61 7.40
CA ASP A 113 -12.84 1.26 8.34
C ASP A 113 -13.97 1.98 7.60
N ASP A 114 -13.66 2.66 6.49
CA ASP A 114 -14.64 3.37 5.67
C ASP A 114 -15.57 2.39 4.94
N GLU A 115 -15.05 1.37 4.27
CA GLU A 115 -15.83 0.34 3.58
C GLU A 115 -16.76 -0.43 4.53
N LEU A 116 -16.26 -0.86 5.68
CA LEU A 116 -17.08 -1.55 6.69
C LEU A 116 -18.20 -0.64 7.22
N ARG A 117 -17.89 0.64 7.46
CA ARG A 117 -18.90 1.61 7.92
C ARG A 117 -20.00 1.81 6.88
N GLU A 118 -19.66 1.91 5.59
CA GLU A 118 -20.62 2.01 4.50
C GLU A 118 -21.49 0.75 4.39
N ALA A 119 -20.91 -0.42 4.67
CA ALA A 119 -21.63 -1.69 4.75
C ALA A 119 -22.43 -1.89 6.07
N GLY A 120 -22.41 -0.91 7.00
CA GLY A 120 -23.12 -0.97 8.27
C GLY A 120 -22.47 -1.86 9.35
N VAL A 121 -21.23 -2.23 9.17
CA VAL A 121 -20.44 -3.05 10.11
C VAL A 121 -19.39 -2.19 10.80
N ARG A 122 -19.17 -2.43 12.09
CA ARG A 122 -18.11 -1.74 12.84
C ARG A 122 -16.98 -2.70 13.13
N LEU A 123 -15.75 -2.22 13.14
CA LEU A 123 -14.57 -3.02 13.48
C LEU A 123 -14.69 -3.78 14.79
N ARG A 124 -15.34 -3.19 15.80
CA ARG A 124 -15.59 -3.85 17.09
C ARG A 124 -16.51 -5.07 17.01
N ASP A 125 -17.20 -5.24 15.88
CA ASP A 125 -18.11 -6.37 15.62
C ASP A 125 -17.34 -7.55 14.98
N LEU A 126 -16.03 -7.38 14.71
CA LEU A 126 -15.11 -8.39 14.16
C LEU A 126 -14.19 -8.94 15.24
N ASP A 127 -13.69 -10.18 15.07
CA ASP A 127 -12.74 -10.82 15.98
C ASP A 127 -11.28 -10.34 15.71
N VAL A 128 -11.00 -9.07 16.05
CA VAL A 128 -9.65 -8.49 15.89
C VAL A 128 -8.75 -9.00 17.00
N ARG A 129 -7.72 -9.79 16.63
CA ARG A 129 -6.79 -10.38 17.59
C ARG A 129 -5.41 -9.75 17.63
N LEU A 130 -4.98 -9.15 16.52
CA LEU A 130 -3.69 -8.48 16.41
C LEU A 130 -3.84 -7.15 15.68
N GLU A 131 -3.12 -6.13 16.15
CA GLU A 131 -2.91 -4.88 15.43
C GLU A 131 -1.42 -4.68 15.17
N LEU A 132 -1.02 -4.51 13.90
CA LEU A 132 0.37 -4.49 13.47
C LEU A 132 0.68 -3.20 12.69
N GLY A 133 1.90 -2.68 12.85
CA GLY A 133 2.31 -1.42 12.26
C GLY A 133 2.75 -1.48 10.80
N LEU A 134 3.09 -2.68 10.30
CA LEU A 134 3.62 -2.87 8.95
C LEU A 134 2.86 -3.96 8.21
N GLN A 135 2.62 -3.76 6.91
CA GLN A 135 1.99 -4.78 6.06
C GLN A 135 2.83 -6.07 5.99
N GLU A 136 4.16 -5.97 6.02
CA GLU A 136 5.06 -7.11 6.08
C GLU A 136 4.83 -7.97 7.34
N SER A 137 4.56 -7.33 8.47
CA SER A 137 4.23 -8.03 9.72
C SER A 137 2.88 -8.74 9.62
N ALA A 138 1.88 -8.10 9.01
CA ALA A 138 0.56 -8.71 8.78
C ALA A 138 0.66 -9.90 7.81
N ARG A 139 1.44 -9.75 6.72
CA ARG A 139 1.76 -10.84 5.80
C ARG A 139 2.40 -12.03 6.52
N SER A 140 3.38 -11.77 7.37
CA SER A 140 4.05 -12.82 8.17
C SER A 140 3.08 -13.54 9.11
N ALA A 141 2.13 -12.82 9.71
CA ALA A 141 1.10 -13.41 10.56
C ALA A 141 0.18 -14.36 9.76
N VAL A 142 -0.23 -13.98 8.55
CA VAL A 142 -1.04 -14.84 7.67
C VAL A 142 -0.25 -16.09 7.25
N LEU A 143 1.02 -15.95 6.86
CA LEU A 143 1.90 -17.08 6.53
C LEU A 143 2.07 -18.03 7.69
N GLY A 144 2.08 -17.51 8.93
CA GLY A 144 2.13 -18.29 10.16
C GLY A 144 0.80 -18.94 10.57
N GLY A 145 -0.29 -18.68 9.84
CA GLY A 145 -1.61 -19.23 10.15
C GLY A 145 -2.32 -18.58 11.35
N PHE A 146 -1.93 -17.33 11.71
CA PHE A 146 -2.49 -16.63 12.90
C PHE A 146 -3.80 -15.87 12.62
N GLY A 147 -4.33 -15.96 11.41
CA GLY A 147 -5.59 -15.32 11.04
C GLY A 147 -5.56 -14.80 9.60
N VAL A 148 -6.58 -14.00 9.27
CA VAL A 148 -6.74 -13.35 7.97
C VAL A 148 -6.47 -11.86 8.10
N THR A 149 -6.12 -11.18 7.00
CA THR A 149 -5.83 -9.75 7.04
C THR A 149 -6.27 -9.03 5.78
N PHE A 150 -6.71 -7.78 5.92
CA PHE A 150 -6.81 -6.87 4.78
C PHE A 150 -5.44 -6.23 4.52
N ILE A 151 -4.97 -6.34 3.29
CA ILE A 151 -3.62 -5.94 2.89
C ILE A 151 -3.60 -5.46 1.43
N SER A 152 -2.65 -4.59 1.07
CA SER A 152 -2.43 -4.23 -0.34
C SER A 152 -2.11 -5.48 -1.16
N ARG A 153 -2.76 -5.65 -2.29
CA ARG A 153 -2.52 -6.79 -3.21
C ARG A 153 -1.04 -6.89 -3.57
N SER A 154 -0.39 -5.77 -3.83
CA SER A 154 1.04 -5.70 -4.15
C SER A 154 1.98 -6.22 -3.05
N ALA A 155 1.51 -6.26 -1.79
CA ALA A 155 2.30 -6.80 -0.67
C ALA A 155 2.39 -8.33 -0.66
N ILE A 156 1.51 -9.01 -1.38
CA ILE A 156 1.37 -10.48 -1.35
C ILE A 156 1.36 -11.14 -2.74
N ASP A 157 1.59 -10.39 -3.83
CA ASP A 157 1.55 -10.95 -5.18
C ASP A 157 2.46 -12.16 -5.35
N ALA A 158 3.68 -12.08 -4.85
CA ALA A 158 4.63 -13.20 -4.91
C ALA A 158 4.17 -14.43 -4.12
N ASP A 159 3.48 -14.22 -2.98
CA ASP A 159 2.95 -15.32 -2.17
C ASP A 159 1.75 -15.98 -2.82
N VAL A 160 0.92 -15.19 -3.48
CA VAL A 160 -0.24 -15.70 -4.23
C VAL A 160 0.24 -16.51 -5.42
N GLU A 161 1.24 -16.03 -6.17
CA GLU A 161 1.87 -16.78 -7.27
C GLU A 161 2.52 -18.08 -6.78
N ALA A 162 3.18 -18.03 -5.62
CA ALA A 162 3.78 -19.21 -5.01
C ALA A 162 2.75 -20.15 -4.32
N GLY A 163 1.48 -19.72 -4.21
CA GLY A 163 0.42 -20.47 -3.54
C GLY A 163 0.60 -20.62 -2.03
N THR A 164 1.34 -19.73 -1.38
CA THR A 164 1.55 -19.71 0.07
C THR A 164 0.51 -18.88 0.81
N ILE A 165 -0.05 -17.89 0.13
CA ILE A 165 -1.21 -17.08 0.55
C ILE A 165 -2.29 -17.20 -0.52
N ALA A 166 -3.54 -17.26 -0.12
CA ALA A 166 -4.69 -17.13 -1.02
C ALA A 166 -5.44 -15.83 -0.74
N VAL A 167 -6.31 -15.44 -1.67
CA VAL A 167 -7.12 -14.23 -1.56
C VAL A 167 -8.59 -14.61 -1.49
N ALA A 168 -9.34 -13.95 -0.61
CA ALA A 168 -10.79 -13.99 -0.57
C ALA A 168 -11.36 -12.62 -0.95
N ARG A 169 -12.59 -12.62 -1.47
CA ARG A 169 -13.40 -11.40 -1.65
C ARG A 169 -14.42 -11.35 -0.53
N VAL A 170 -14.70 -10.15 -0.04
CA VAL A 170 -15.77 -9.95 0.94
C VAL A 170 -16.95 -9.30 0.22
N ASP A 171 -18.09 -9.95 0.25
CA ASP A 171 -19.29 -9.48 -0.43
C ASP A 171 -19.69 -8.07 0.05
N GLY A 172 -19.86 -7.17 -0.92
CA GLY A 172 -20.22 -5.78 -0.65
C GLY A 172 -19.04 -4.86 -0.30
N LEU A 173 -17.80 -5.35 -0.30
CA LEU A 173 -16.59 -4.54 -0.13
C LEU A 173 -15.73 -4.55 -1.39
N GLU A 174 -15.28 -3.37 -1.81
CA GLU A 174 -14.32 -3.19 -2.91
C GLU A 174 -13.20 -2.22 -2.48
N PRO A 175 -12.47 -2.54 -1.41
CA PRO A 175 -11.55 -1.59 -0.82
C PRO A 175 -10.37 -1.30 -1.74
N SER A 176 -10.15 -0.03 -1.99
CA SER A 176 -9.01 0.47 -2.75
C SER A 176 -8.70 1.90 -2.36
N ARG A 177 -7.48 2.32 -2.66
CA ARG A 177 -7.05 3.69 -2.39
C ARG A 177 -6.21 4.24 -3.54
N GLU A 178 -6.22 5.55 -3.69
CA GLU A 178 -5.32 6.23 -4.58
C GLU A 178 -3.98 6.51 -3.90
N ILE A 179 -2.90 6.10 -4.54
CA ILE A 179 -1.55 6.49 -4.15
C ILE A 179 -1.17 7.72 -4.96
N SER A 180 -0.64 8.72 -4.27
CA SER A 180 -0.29 10.00 -4.86
C SER A 180 1.21 10.16 -5.04
N LEU A 181 1.60 10.73 -6.17
CA LEU A 181 2.92 11.31 -6.40
C LEU A 181 2.97 12.72 -5.81
N VAL A 182 4.03 13.03 -5.08
CA VAL A 182 4.24 14.32 -4.43
C VAL A 182 5.42 15.02 -5.08
N ARG A 183 5.20 16.27 -5.49
CA ARG A 183 6.20 17.12 -6.15
C ARG A 183 6.30 18.47 -5.47
N SER A 184 7.49 19.05 -5.44
CA SER A 184 7.69 20.41 -4.92
C SER A 184 7.13 21.45 -5.88
N VAL A 185 6.43 22.44 -5.36
CA VAL A 185 5.94 23.58 -6.14
C VAL A 185 7.12 24.41 -6.66
N GLY A 186 7.08 24.78 -7.94
CA GLY A 186 8.04 25.68 -8.57
C GLY A 186 9.46 25.11 -8.76
N ARG A 187 9.63 23.79 -8.64
CA ARG A 187 10.88 23.10 -8.99
C ARG A 187 10.73 22.37 -10.32
N ALA A 188 11.66 22.63 -11.24
CA ALA A 188 11.79 21.78 -12.43
C ALA A 188 12.34 20.41 -12.03
N GLU A 189 11.74 19.36 -12.52
CA GLU A 189 12.24 18.00 -12.31
C GLU A 189 13.49 17.74 -13.12
N THR A 190 14.36 16.89 -12.58
CA THR A 190 15.47 16.35 -13.35
C THR A 190 14.95 15.42 -14.45
N ARG A 191 15.72 15.25 -15.51
CA ARG A 191 15.38 14.30 -16.59
C ARG A 191 15.19 12.87 -16.08
N VAL A 192 15.95 12.51 -15.02
CA VAL A 192 15.86 11.18 -14.41
C VAL A 192 14.51 11.01 -13.68
N ALA A 193 14.10 12.03 -12.92
CA ALA A 193 12.80 12.00 -12.24
C ALA A 193 11.63 11.92 -13.23
N GLN A 194 11.68 12.71 -14.31
CA GLN A 194 10.67 12.66 -15.38
C GLN A 194 10.60 11.26 -16.01
N ALA A 195 11.76 10.70 -16.40
CA ALA A 195 11.82 9.35 -16.98
C ALA A 195 11.30 8.28 -16.01
N PHE A 196 11.61 8.41 -14.71
CA PHE A 196 11.07 7.50 -13.71
C PHE A 196 9.55 7.59 -13.60
N VAL A 197 8.99 8.80 -13.54
CA VAL A 197 7.53 9.00 -13.42
C VAL A 197 6.80 8.44 -14.65
N GLU A 198 7.30 8.67 -15.86
CA GLU A 198 6.75 8.12 -17.09
C GLU A 198 6.79 6.59 -17.07
N PHE A 199 7.94 6.02 -16.72
CA PHE A 199 8.10 4.57 -16.59
C PHE A 199 7.14 3.97 -15.56
N ALA A 200 7.08 4.54 -14.36
CA ALA A 200 6.26 4.05 -13.28
C ALA A 200 4.75 4.13 -13.60
N LYS A 201 4.29 5.24 -14.22
CA LYS A 201 2.91 5.36 -14.69
C LYS A 201 2.56 4.29 -15.72
N SER A 202 3.44 4.03 -16.68
CA SER A 202 3.18 2.99 -17.69
C SER A 202 3.21 1.56 -17.14
N ARG A 203 3.87 1.34 -16.00
CA ARG A 203 4.00 0.03 -15.35
C ARG A 203 2.86 -0.27 -14.38
N LEU A 204 2.27 0.77 -13.77
CA LEU A 204 1.29 0.67 -12.69
C LEU A 204 -0.17 0.95 -13.15
N GLN A 205 -0.35 1.37 -14.39
CA GLN A 205 -1.66 1.51 -15.05
C GLN A 205 -2.00 0.23 -15.83
#